data_4db19a34b63c21a29629e99078cf4b53
#
_entry.id   4db19a34b63c21a29629e99078cf4b53
#
_cell.length_a   1.000
_cell.length_b   1.000
_cell.length_c   1.000
_cell.angle_alpha   90.00
_cell.angle_beta   90.00
_cell.angle_gamma   90.00
#
_symmetry.space_group_name_H-M   'P 1'
#
loop_
_entity.id
_entity.type
_entity.pdbx_description
1 polymer ?
#
loop_
_entity_poly.entity_id
_entity_poly.type
_entity_poly.pdbx_seq_one_letter_code
_entity_poly.pdbx_strand_id
1 'polypeptide(L)'
;MDFGFLDLKAAAARLHMDELELKHFAQREEVPAQKRGDDFFFAQHLLDEWAQRRMIGLPPKQLTGEHTHDMTERARSTGEVRVSDLLSLDAINPCLSARNKGGVLRDMTELADSTGKVYDKDALFQGLTEREEAASTAVGGGAAFLHVKFHDEYLVSESFLALGRTARPVFFGAPDDGGTDIFFLINCTDRALHLHVLARLCLLAHGTTLLPDLRAAPDAETMLEMLKAAETGLLGSLRR
;
A
#
# COMPACT_ATOMS: atom_id res chain seq x y z
N MET A 1 -4.56 16.47 19.58
CA MET A 1 -4.82 15.18 18.91
C MET A 1 -4.47 14.09 19.90
N ASP A 2 -5.48 13.36 20.34
CA ASP A 2 -5.26 12.28 21.32
C ASP A 2 -4.68 11.10 20.52
N PHE A 3 -3.37 10.93 20.59
CA PHE A 3 -2.71 9.77 19.99
C PHE A 3 -3.01 8.56 20.88
N GLY A 4 -4.15 7.89 20.60
CA GLY A 4 -4.59 6.75 21.36
C GLY A 4 -3.49 5.68 21.44
N PHE A 5 -3.16 5.28 22.68
CA PHE A 5 -2.31 4.12 22.90
C PHE A 5 -3.17 2.86 22.96
N LEU A 6 -2.71 1.81 22.31
CA LEU A 6 -3.28 0.47 22.37
C LEU A 6 -2.47 -0.38 23.35
N ASP A 7 -3.14 -1.22 24.13
CA ASP A 7 -2.49 -2.33 24.82
C ASP A 7 -2.07 -3.44 23.84
N LEU A 8 -1.35 -4.44 24.31
CA LEU A 8 -0.85 -5.52 23.47
C LEU A 8 -1.97 -6.24 22.70
N LYS A 9 -3.09 -6.52 23.38
CA LYS A 9 -4.23 -7.23 22.81
C LYS A 9 -4.93 -6.42 21.70
N ALA A 10 -5.20 -5.14 21.97
CA ALA A 10 -5.82 -4.25 21.01
C ALA A 10 -4.88 -3.98 19.81
N ALA A 11 -3.56 -3.87 20.06
CA ALA A 11 -2.56 -3.70 19.00
C ALA A 11 -2.43 -4.95 18.12
N ALA A 12 -2.40 -6.15 18.72
CA ALA A 12 -2.36 -7.41 17.99
C ALA A 12 -3.64 -7.61 17.15
N ALA A 13 -4.81 -7.35 17.73
CA ALA A 13 -6.09 -7.40 17.03
C ALA A 13 -6.12 -6.41 15.85
N ARG A 14 -5.58 -5.20 16.02
CA ARG A 14 -5.50 -4.18 14.95
C ARG A 14 -4.62 -4.61 13.78
N LEU A 15 -3.52 -5.31 14.09
CA LEU A 15 -2.58 -5.82 13.08
C LEU A 15 -2.97 -7.19 12.54
N HIS A 16 -4.03 -7.81 13.09
CA HIS A 16 -4.41 -9.21 12.83
C HIS A 16 -3.24 -10.19 13.04
N MET A 17 -2.47 -9.95 14.10
CA MET A 17 -1.27 -10.68 14.46
C MET A 17 -1.47 -11.40 15.80
N ASP A 18 -0.73 -12.49 16.03
CA ASP A 18 -0.70 -13.15 17.32
C ASP A 18 -0.09 -12.27 18.41
N GLU A 19 -0.70 -12.25 19.62
CA GLU A 19 -0.25 -11.41 20.74
C GLU A 19 1.17 -11.76 21.18
N LEU A 20 1.56 -13.05 21.16
CA LEU A 20 2.90 -13.48 21.54
C LEU A 20 3.93 -13.06 20.51
N GLU A 21 3.57 -13.09 19.23
CA GLU A 21 4.44 -12.62 18.15
C GLU A 21 4.69 -11.12 18.26
N LEU A 22 3.63 -10.31 18.45
CA LEU A 22 3.77 -8.85 18.63
C LEU A 22 4.59 -8.53 19.90
N LYS A 23 4.38 -9.28 20.99
CA LYS A 23 5.17 -9.14 22.22
C LYS A 23 6.65 -9.43 21.97
N HIS A 24 6.98 -10.44 21.18
CA HIS A 24 8.36 -10.74 20.80
C HIS A 24 9.01 -9.62 19.99
N PHE A 25 8.28 -9.00 19.05
CA PHE A 25 8.78 -7.80 18.34
C PHE A 25 9.02 -6.64 19.30
N ALA A 26 8.10 -6.39 20.24
CA ALA A 26 8.26 -5.34 21.24
C ALA A 26 9.46 -5.58 22.17
N GLN A 27 9.70 -6.83 22.58
CA GLN A 27 10.84 -7.21 23.41
C GLN A 27 12.19 -7.04 22.71
N ARG A 28 12.23 -7.20 21.39
CA ARG A 28 13.43 -7.00 20.55
C ARG A 28 13.59 -5.57 20.05
N GLU A 29 12.69 -4.66 20.46
CA GLU A 29 12.67 -3.27 20.00
C GLU A 29 12.49 -3.14 18.46
N GLU A 30 11.92 -4.17 17.81
CA GLU A 30 11.66 -4.21 16.38
C GLU A 30 10.36 -3.48 16.01
N VAL A 31 9.44 -3.26 16.97
CA VAL A 31 8.22 -2.48 16.83
C VAL A 31 8.21 -1.32 17.82
N PRO A 32 7.76 -0.12 17.42
CA PRO A 32 7.68 1.03 18.32
C PRO A 32 6.69 0.77 19.46
N ALA A 33 7.18 0.55 20.67
CA ALA A 33 6.38 0.28 21.86
C ALA A 33 6.90 1.05 23.07
N GLN A 34 6.00 1.45 23.97
CA GLN A 34 6.33 1.99 25.27
C GLN A 34 6.13 0.91 26.33
N LYS A 35 7.19 0.55 27.03
CA LYS A 35 7.11 -0.39 28.16
C LYS A 35 6.67 0.37 29.42
N ARG A 36 5.60 -0.09 30.08
CA ARG A 36 5.10 0.44 31.35
C ARG A 36 4.93 -0.74 32.32
N GLY A 37 5.87 -0.91 33.23
CA GLY A 37 5.96 -2.13 34.06
C GLY A 37 6.27 -3.36 33.20
N ASP A 38 5.43 -4.38 33.26
CA ASP A 38 5.55 -5.60 32.44
C ASP A 38 4.75 -5.55 31.12
N ASP A 39 3.99 -4.47 30.91
CA ASP A 39 3.10 -4.31 29.75
C ASP A 39 3.70 -3.41 28.68
N PHE A 40 3.30 -3.67 27.42
CA PHE A 40 3.64 -2.87 26.24
C PHE A 40 2.43 -2.07 25.78
N PHE A 41 2.67 -0.81 25.42
CA PHE A 41 1.69 0.11 24.85
C PHE A 41 2.19 0.65 23.51
N PHE A 42 1.31 0.71 22.53
CA PHE A 42 1.65 1.04 21.16
C PHE A 42 0.90 2.30 20.74
N ALA A 43 1.61 3.33 20.30
CA ALA A 43 0.98 4.48 19.66
C ALA A 43 0.43 4.05 18.29
N GLN A 44 -0.87 4.22 18.07
CA GLN A 44 -1.56 3.72 16.86
C GLN A 44 -0.87 4.09 15.56
N HIS A 45 -0.48 5.35 15.40
CA HIS A 45 0.16 5.84 14.17
C HIS A 45 1.54 5.21 13.92
N LEU A 46 2.33 4.97 14.97
CA LEU A 46 3.64 4.31 14.84
C LEU A 46 3.50 2.82 14.54
N LEU A 47 2.48 2.19 15.11
CA LEU A 47 2.17 0.80 14.85
C LEU A 47 1.74 0.57 13.40
N ASP A 48 0.87 1.44 12.87
CA ASP A 48 0.43 1.38 11.48
C ASP A 48 1.60 1.62 10.50
N GLU A 49 2.47 2.58 10.80
CA GLU A 49 3.67 2.86 10.00
C GLU A 49 4.65 1.67 10.00
N TRP A 50 4.84 1.04 11.15
CA TRP A 50 5.64 -0.17 11.25
C TRP A 50 5.06 -1.33 10.43
N ALA A 51 3.74 -1.54 10.51
CA ALA A 51 3.05 -2.58 9.74
C ALA A 51 3.21 -2.36 8.23
N GLN A 52 3.04 -1.14 7.76
CA GLN A 52 3.24 -0.79 6.34
C GLN A 52 4.68 -1.08 5.88
N ARG A 53 5.69 -0.64 6.65
CA ARG A 53 7.11 -0.91 6.32
C ARG A 53 7.42 -2.40 6.31
N ARG A 54 6.86 -3.14 7.27
CA ARG A 54 7.03 -4.58 7.33
C ARG A 54 6.43 -5.27 6.11
N MET A 55 5.20 -4.91 5.68
CA MET A 55 4.57 -5.49 4.50
C MET A 55 5.40 -5.26 3.23
N ILE A 56 5.93 -4.06 3.04
CA ILE A 56 6.78 -3.73 1.89
C ILE A 56 8.06 -4.58 1.86
N GLY A 57 8.63 -4.91 3.03
CA GLY A 57 9.88 -5.67 3.15
C GLY A 57 9.73 -7.19 3.26
N LEU A 58 8.51 -7.72 3.38
CA LEU A 58 8.30 -9.16 3.58
C LEU A 58 8.44 -9.97 2.27
N PRO A 59 9.08 -11.14 2.33
CA PRO A 59 9.08 -12.07 1.20
C PRO A 59 7.67 -12.63 0.95
N PRO A 60 7.33 -12.99 -0.31
CA PRO A 60 5.97 -13.40 -0.72
C PRO A 60 5.35 -14.51 0.13
N LYS A 61 6.14 -15.48 0.58
CA LYS A 61 5.65 -16.59 1.41
C LYS A 61 5.12 -16.14 2.77
N GLN A 62 5.75 -15.14 3.39
CA GLN A 62 5.30 -14.58 4.68
C GLN A 62 4.10 -13.68 4.51
N LEU A 63 4.08 -12.87 3.44
CA LEU A 63 2.92 -12.05 3.06
C LEU A 63 1.67 -12.91 2.84
N THR A 64 1.81 -14.07 2.21
CA THR A 64 0.69 -14.99 1.97
C THR A 64 0.10 -15.51 3.28
N GLY A 65 0.93 -15.89 4.26
CA GLY A 65 0.47 -16.39 5.56
C GLY A 65 -0.31 -15.34 6.36
N GLU A 66 0.23 -14.14 6.50
CA GLU A 66 -0.42 -13.03 7.21
C GLU A 66 -1.68 -12.55 6.50
N HIS A 67 -1.63 -12.43 5.17
CA HIS A 67 -2.76 -11.97 4.37
C HIS A 67 -3.92 -12.96 4.32
N THR A 68 -3.65 -14.26 4.28
CA THR A 68 -4.70 -15.31 4.23
C THR A 68 -5.52 -15.32 5.53
N HIS A 69 -4.88 -15.08 6.68
CA HIS A 69 -5.59 -15.03 7.95
C HIS A 69 -6.52 -13.80 8.02
N ASP A 70 -6.02 -12.62 7.64
CA ASP A 70 -6.80 -11.37 7.58
C ASP A 70 -7.96 -11.44 6.58
N MET A 71 -7.71 -12.00 5.39
CA MET A 71 -8.72 -12.19 4.34
C MET A 71 -9.87 -13.10 4.76
N THR A 72 -9.59 -14.17 5.51
CA THR A 72 -10.62 -15.13 5.91
C THR A 72 -11.61 -14.51 6.90
N GLU A 73 -11.15 -13.64 7.79
CA GLU A 73 -12.01 -12.93 8.75
C GLU A 73 -12.79 -11.79 8.11
N ARG A 74 -12.19 -11.02 7.21
CA ARG A 74 -12.83 -9.87 6.54
C ARG A 74 -13.79 -10.29 5.43
N ALA A 75 -13.47 -11.29 4.65
CA ALA A 75 -14.39 -11.85 3.66
C ALA A 75 -15.71 -12.36 4.29
N ARG A 76 -15.67 -12.65 5.60
CA ARG A 76 -16.88 -13.01 6.38
C ARG A 76 -17.69 -11.81 6.83
N SER A 77 -17.09 -10.61 6.95
CA SER A 77 -17.74 -9.44 7.56
C SER A 77 -18.14 -8.34 6.58
N THR A 78 -17.44 -8.13 5.46
CA THR A 78 -17.64 -6.95 4.57
C THR A 78 -17.71 -7.25 3.07
N GLY A 79 -17.62 -8.52 2.66
CA GLY A 79 -17.43 -8.84 1.24
C GLY A 79 -15.97 -8.63 0.81
N GLU A 80 -15.53 -9.39 -0.18
CA GLU A 80 -14.16 -9.35 -0.68
C GLU A 80 -13.94 -8.09 -1.54
N VAL A 81 -13.33 -7.04 -0.95
CA VAL A 81 -12.93 -5.86 -1.74
C VAL A 81 -11.75 -6.25 -2.64
N ARG A 82 -11.92 -6.07 -3.94
CA ARG A 82 -10.85 -6.27 -4.92
C ARG A 82 -10.11 -4.96 -5.13
N VAL A 83 -8.79 -5.04 -5.22
CA VAL A 83 -7.94 -3.89 -5.56
C VAL A 83 -8.31 -3.33 -6.94
N SER A 84 -8.63 -4.20 -7.89
CA SER A 84 -9.06 -3.83 -9.23
C SER A 84 -10.40 -3.07 -9.27
N ASP A 85 -11.27 -3.21 -8.27
CA ASP A 85 -12.53 -2.45 -8.19
C ASP A 85 -12.32 -1.00 -7.74
N LEU A 86 -11.18 -0.70 -7.12
CA LEU A 86 -10.78 0.64 -6.71
C LEU A 86 -10.08 1.43 -7.82
N LEU A 87 -9.79 0.80 -8.97
CA LEU A 87 -9.08 1.41 -10.08
C LEU A 87 -10.01 1.62 -11.27
N SER A 88 -10.25 2.88 -11.64
CA SER A 88 -11.01 3.27 -12.85
C SER A 88 -10.08 3.64 -14.01
N LEU A 89 -10.58 3.62 -15.24
CA LEU A 89 -9.79 3.90 -16.43
C LEU A 89 -9.20 5.31 -16.47
N ASP A 90 -9.94 6.29 -15.98
CA ASP A 90 -9.52 7.69 -15.86
C ASP A 90 -8.41 7.90 -14.83
N ALA A 91 -8.21 6.94 -13.92
CA ALA A 91 -7.12 6.90 -12.95
C ALA A 91 -5.89 6.12 -13.44
N ILE A 92 -5.79 5.79 -14.73
CA ILE A 92 -4.65 5.07 -15.31
C ILE A 92 -3.93 5.93 -16.34
N ASN A 93 -2.61 6.12 -16.17
CA ASN A 93 -1.77 6.77 -17.16
C ASN A 93 -0.63 5.82 -17.59
N PRO A 94 -0.71 5.23 -18.80
CA PRO A 94 0.29 4.29 -19.29
C PRO A 94 1.63 4.95 -19.67
N CYS A 95 1.73 6.29 -19.65
CA CYS A 95 2.93 7.00 -20.05
C CYS A 95 3.07 8.34 -19.31
N LEU A 96 3.47 8.29 -18.04
CA LEU A 96 3.79 9.47 -17.25
C LEU A 96 4.99 10.22 -17.85
N SER A 97 4.97 11.55 -17.79
CA SER A 97 6.03 12.41 -18.34
C SER A 97 7.26 12.49 -17.43
N ALA A 98 7.12 12.07 -16.18
CA ALA A 98 8.12 12.18 -15.13
C ALA A 98 9.43 11.46 -15.44
N ARG A 99 10.54 12.09 -15.03
CA ARG A 99 11.91 11.57 -15.18
C ARG A 99 12.69 11.49 -13.87
N ASN A 100 12.07 11.86 -12.78
CA ASN A 100 12.63 11.84 -11.43
C ASN A 100 11.52 11.67 -10.39
N LYS A 101 11.91 11.38 -9.15
CA LYS A 101 11.00 11.12 -8.03
C LYS A 101 9.96 12.24 -7.84
N GLY A 102 10.38 13.50 -7.74
CA GLY A 102 9.46 14.62 -7.54
C GLY A 102 8.49 14.83 -8.71
N GLY A 103 8.93 14.54 -9.95
CA GLY A 103 8.07 14.53 -11.13
C GLY A 103 7.00 13.44 -11.04
N VAL A 104 7.38 12.22 -10.61
CA VAL A 104 6.42 11.11 -10.42
C VAL A 104 5.35 11.48 -9.39
N LEU A 105 5.75 12.02 -8.23
CA LEU A 105 4.79 12.43 -7.20
C LEU A 105 3.80 13.47 -7.75
N ARG A 106 4.29 14.42 -8.55
CA ARG A 106 3.43 15.44 -9.18
C ARG A 106 2.51 14.82 -10.22
N ASP A 107 3.03 14.03 -11.17
CA ASP A 107 2.23 13.42 -12.22
C ASP A 107 1.14 12.49 -11.63
N MET A 108 1.46 11.73 -10.57
CA MET A 108 0.51 10.86 -9.89
C MET A 108 -0.54 11.65 -9.09
N THR A 109 -0.17 12.79 -8.52
CA THR A 109 -1.13 13.71 -7.86
C THR A 109 -2.08 14.32 -8.88
N GLU A 110 -1.58 14.79 -10.03
CA GLU A 110 -2.41 15.32 -11.13
C GLU A 110 -3.37 14.23 -11.68
N LEU A 111 -2.88 13.00 -11.83
CA LEU A 111 -3.71 11.88 -12.25
C LEU A 111 -4.83 11.60 -11.24
N ALA A 112 -4.53 11.60 -9.95
CA ALA A 112 -5.54 11.42 -8.91
C ALA A 112 -6.56 12.56 -8.89
N ASP A 113 -6.10 13.82 -9.01
CA ASP A 113 -6.96 15.01 -9.04
C ASP A 113 -7.91 15.00 -10.25
N SER A 114 -7.44 14.53 -11.41
CA SER A 114 -8.25 14.43 -12.63
C SER A 114 -9.48 13.51 -12.50
N THR A 115 -9.50 12.60 -11.52
CA THR A 115 -10.66 11.74 -11.22
C THR A 115 -11.81 12.51 -10.53
N GLY A 116 -11.58 13.72 -10.06
CA GLY A 116 -12.54 14.51 -9.28
C GLY A 116 -12.81 13.98 -7.86
N LYS A 117 -12.02 13.01 -7.39
CA LYS A 117 -12.17 12.38 -6.06
C LYS A 117 -11.28 13.00 -4.98
N VAL A 118 -10.37 13.89 -5.35
CA VAL A 118 -9.45 14.58 -4.44
C VAL A 118 -10.04 15.93 -4.03
N TYR A 119 -10.14 16.19 -2.74
CA TYR A 119 -10.64 17.47 -2.23
C TYR A 119 -9.56 18.56 -2.20
N ASP A 120 -8.32 18.18 -1.91
CA ASP A 120 -7.19 19.10 -1.82
C ASP A 120 -5.94 18.47 -2.45
N LYS A 121 -5.66 18.89 -3.70
CA LYS A 121 -4.52 18.40 -4.47
C LYS A 121 -3.19 18.78 -3.84
N ASP A 122 -3.08 19.99 -3.30
CA ASP A 122 -1.83 20.49 -2.74
C ASP A 122 -1.51 19.74 -1.43
N ALA A 123 -2.53 19.48 -0.59
CA ALA A 123 -2.38 18.65 0.59
C ALA A 123 -1.98 17.20 0.24
N LEU A 124 -2.57 16.62 -0.82
CA LEU A 124 -2.19 15.29 -1.31
C LEU A 124 -0.73 15.27 -1.75
N PHE A 125 -0.30 16.23 -2.56
CA PHE A 125 1.08 16.31 -3.04
C PHE A 125 2.09 16.49 -1.88
N GLN A 126 1.77 17.37 -0.94
CA GLN A 126 2.60 17.58 0.24
C GLN A 126 2.70 16.30 1.09
N GLY A 127 1.57 15.64 1.38
CA GLY A 127 1.54 14.41 2.18
C GLY A 127 2.32 13.26 1.53
N LEU A 128 2.24 13.11 0.20
CA LEU A 128 3.04 12.14 -0.57
C LEU A 128 4.53 12.46 -0.49
N THR A 129 4.89 13.74 -0.60
CA THR A 129 6.29 14.19 -0.52
C THR A 129 6.88 13.91 0.85
N GLU A 130 6.19 14.31 1.93
CA GLU A 130 6.61 14.07 3.31
C GLU A 130 6.73 12.56 3.62
N ARG A 131 5.82 11.75 3.06
CA ARG A 131 5.85 10.29 3.22
C ARG A 131 7.06 9.67 2.52
N GLU A 132 7.36 10.10 1.32
CA GLU A 132 8.45 9.57 0.51
C GLU A 132 9.83 10.04 1.01
N GLU A 133 9.93 11.23 1.61
CA GLU A 133 11.14 11.73 2.28
C GLU A 133 11.46 10.94 3.55
N ALA A 134 10.44 10.50 4.28
CA ALA A 134 10.63 9.70 5.50
C ALA A 134 11.19 8.31 5.21
N ALA A 135 10.72 7.66 4.17
CA ALA A 135 11.21 6.37 3.67
C ALA A 135 10.60 6.08 2.30
N SER A 136 11.37 5.49 1.38
CA SER A 136 10.85 5.14 0.06
C SER A 136 9.67 4.18 0.14
N THR A 137 8.67 4.42 -0.71
CA THR A 137 7.53 3.53 -0.93
C THR A 137 7.76 2.53 -2.06
N ALA A 138 8.95 2.55 -2.65
CA ALA A 138 9.33 1.59 -3.67
C ALA A 138 9.53 0.20 -3.08
N VAL A 139 9.14 -0.81 -3.86
CA VAL A 139 9.34 -2.23 -3.59
C VAL A 139 10.27 -2.81 -4.65
N GLY A 140 10.83 -3.97 -4.39
CA GLY A 140 11.63 -4.66 -5.41
C GLY A 140 10.84 -4.96 -6.68
N GLY A 141 11.53 -5.15 -7.80
CA GLY A 141 10.91 -5.45 -9.09
C GLY A 141 10.41 -4.24 -9.88
N GLY A 142 10.68 -3.01 -9.41
CA GLY A 142 10.45 -1.77 -10.14
C GLY A 142 9.05 -1.17 -9.95
N ALA A 143 8.39 -1.45 -8.84
CA ALA A 143 7.12 -0.82 -8.46
C ALA A 143 7.26 0.08 -7.23
N ALA A 144 6.36 1.06 -7.07
CA ALA A 144 6.19 1.84 -5.85
C ALA A 144 4.71 1.98 -5.50
N PHE A 145 4.42 1.93 -4.18
CA PHE A 145 3.08 2.05 -3.64
C PHE A 145 2.94 3.36 -2.87
N LEU A 146 2.67 4.43 -3.62
CA LEU A 146 2.56 5.78 -3.10
C LEU A 146 1.34 5.92 -2.20
N HIS A 147 1.49 6.54 -1.05
CA HIS A 147 0.41 6.84 -0.11
C HIS A 147 0.83 7.95 0.86
N VAL A 148 -0.11 8.62 1.47
CA VAL A 148 0.17 9.63 2.49
C VAL A 148 0.50 8.99 3.84
N LYS A 149 1.31 9.67 4.66
CA LYS A 149 1.71 9.17 5.99
C LYS A 149 0.56 9.12 6.97
N PHE A 150 -0.28 10.14 6.96
CA PHE A 150 -1.42 10.26 7.85
C PHE A 150 -2.70 10.13 7.05
N HIS A 151 -3.56 9.25 7.52
CA HIS A 151 -4.89 9.12 6.96
C HIS A 151 -5.71 10.34 7.32
N ASP A 152 -6.04 11.16 6.35
CA ASP A 152 -6.96 12.28 6.47
C ASP A 152 -8.26 11.90 5.75
N GLU A 153 -9.34 11.74 6.53
CA GLU A 153 -10.67 11.41 6.01
C GLU A 153 -11.22 12.50 5.07
N TYR A 154 -10.63 13.70 5.12
CA TYR A 154 -11.02 14.85 4.30
C TYR A 154 -10.15 15.05 3.06
N LEU A 155 -9.22 14.15 2.78
CA LEU A 155 -8.33 14.30 1.62
C LEU A 155 -9.01 13.84 0.32
N VAL A 156 -9.83 12.79 0.40
CA VAL A 156 -10.53 12.20 -0.75
C VAL A 156 -11.99 11.88 -0.43
N SER A 157 -12.87 11.94 -1.44
CA SER A 157 -14.30 11.69 -1.29
C SER A 157 -14.65 10.21 -1.09
N GLU A 158 -13.83 9.32 -1.65
CA GLU A 158 -13.99 7.86 -1.59
C GLU A 158 -12.64 7.18 -1.77
N SER A 159 -12.56 5.90 -1.42
CA SER A 159 -11.36 5.09 -1.64
C SER A 159 -11.16 4.77 -3.12
N PHE A 160 -9.98 5.03 -3.65
CA PHE A 160 -9.61 4.71 -5.03
C PHE A 160 -8.11 4.52 -5.19
N LEU A 161 -7.72 3.91 -6.30
CA LEU A 161 -6.34 3.79 -6.75
C LEU A 161 -6.10 4.62 -8.01
N ALA A 162 -4.86 5.09 -8.17
CA ALA A 162 -4.35 5.51 -9.47
C ALA A 162 -3.14 4.67 -9.85
N LEU A 163 -2.95 4.42 -11.15
CA LEU A 163 -1.87 3.62 -11.71
C LEU A 163 -1.16 4.41 -12.81
N GLY A 164 0.15 4.59 -12.64
CA GLY A 164 0.99 5.26 -13.62
C GLY A 164 2.21 4.42 -14.01
N ARG A 165 2.63 4.55 -15.27
CA ARG A 165 3.86 3.97 -15.78
C ARG A 165 4.73 5.04 -16.41
N THR A 166 6.04 5.06 -16.11
CA THR A 166 7.02 5.89 -16.81
C THR A 166 7.64 5.15 -17.99
N ALA A 167 8.00 5.87 -19.04
CA ALA A 167 8.65 5.29 -20.22
C ALA A 167 10.06 4.73 -19.93
N ARG A 168 10.70 5.20 -18.87
CA ARG A 168 12.01 4.73 -18.38
C ARG A 168 11.98 4.64 -16.87
N PRO A 169 12.65 3.64 -16.28
CA PRO A 169 12.75 3.53 -14.83
C PRO A 169 13.37 4.80 -14.20
N VAL A 170 12.83 5.21 -13.08
CA VAL A 170 13.27 6.35 -12.26
C VAL A 170 13.94 5.82 -11.01
N PHE A 171 15.05 6.44 -10.56
CA PHE A 171 15.62 6.13 -9.26
C PHE A 171 14.67 6.62 -8.16
N PHE A 172 14.01 5.67 -7.49
CA PHE A 172 12.99 5.96 -6.48
C PHE A 172 13.41 5.55 -5.05
N GLY A 173 14.51 4.79 -4.92
CA GLY A 173 15.02 4.27 -3.65
C GLY A 173 14.45 2.90 -3.30
N ALA A 174 14.28 2.05 -4.32
CA ALA A 174 13.89 0.66 -4.12
C ALA A 174 14.96 -0.14 -3.34
N PRO A 175 14.55 -1.15 -2.53
CA PRO A 175 15.48 -1.92 -1.70
C PRO A 175 16.44 -2.81 -2.48
N ASP A 176 16.17 -3.05 -3.76
CA ASP A 176 17.03 -3.78 -4.72
C ASP A 176 17.94 -2.86 -5.54
N ASP A 177 18.04 -1.58 -5.17
CA ASP A 177 18.75 -0.53 -5.92
C ASP A 177 18.29 -0.40 -7.39
N GLY A 178 17.21 -1.04 -7.76
CA GLY A 178 16.60 -1.01 -9.09
C GLY A 178 15.86 0.28 -9.38
N GLY A 179 15.67 0.57 -10.68
CA GLY A 179 14.80 1.66 -11.10
C GLY A 179 13.33 1.26 -11.01
N THR A 180 12.46 2.22 -10.71
CA THR A 180 11.01 2.05 -10.58
C THR A 180 10.30 2.68 -11.77
N ASP A 181 9.38 1.96 -12.38
CA ASP A 181 8.63 2.38 -13.57
C ASP A 181 7.10 2.21 -13.44
N ILE A 182 6.63 1.45 -12.44
CA ILE A 182 5.21 1.24 -12.14
C ILE A 182 4.87 1.89 -10.79
N PHE A 183 3.86 2.75 -10.78
CA PHE A 183 3.46 3.52 -9.60
C PHE A 183 1.98 3.34 -9.33
N PHE A 184 1.65 2.80 -8.16
CA PHE A 184 0.29 2.79 -7.66
C PHE A 184 0.17 3.89 -6.59
N LEU A 185 -0.84 4.74 -6.70
CA LEU A 185 -1.21 5.69 -5.65
C LEU A 185 -2.43 5.15 -4.93
N ILE A 186 -2.30 4.95 -3.62
CA ILE A 186 -3.32 4.36 -2.76
C ILE A 186 -3.99 5.48 -1.95
N ASN A 187 -5.24 5.75 -2.26
CA ASN A 187 -6.10 6.67 -1.52
C ASN A 187 -7.25 5.90 -0.90
N CYS A 188 -7.22 5.71 0.41
CA CYS A 188 -8.28 5.01 1.14
C CYS A 188 -8.83 5.92 2.25
N THR A 189 -10.16 5.93 2.41
CA THR A 189 -10.85 6.63 3.49
C THR A 189 -10.83 5.86 4.81
N ASP A 190 -10.44 4.56 4.76
CA ASP A 190 -10.33 3.66 5.91
C ASP A 190 -8.95 3.02 5.97
N ARG A 191 -8.34 3.00 7.16
CA ARG A 191 -7.00 2.44 7.39
C ARG A 191 -6.93 0.94 7.18
N ALA A 192 -7.99 0.24 7.54
CA ALA A 192 -8.04 -1.19 7.40
C ALA A 192 -8.08 -1.58 5.92
N LEU A 193 -8.85 -0.84 5.12
CA LEU A 193 -8.86 -0.98 3.66
C LEU A 193 -7.49 -0.65 3.08
N HIS A 194 -6.83 0.42 3.57
CA HIS A 194 -5.49 0.79 3.11
C HIS A 194 -4.46 -0.34 3.31
N LEU A 195 -4.41 -0.94 4.50
CA LEU A 195 -3.50 -2.05 4.78
C LEU A 195 -3.82 -3.28 3.93
N HIS A 196 -5.11 -3.57 3.72
CA HIS A 196 -5.55 -4.65 2.84
C HIS A 196 -5.08 -4.45 1.40
N VAL A 197 -5.31 -3.24 0.85
CA VAL A 197 -4.88 -2.88 -0.51
C VAL A 197 -3.37 -2.98 -0.66
N LEU A 198 -2.62 -2.42 0.30
CA LEU A 198 -1.16 -2.46 0.28
C LEU A 198 -0.63 -3.91 0.28
N ALA A 199 -1.14 -4.75 1.18
CA ALA A 199 -0.76 -6.16 1.25
C ALA A 199 -1.08 -6.90 -0.07
N ARG A 200 -2.27 -6.65 -0.65
CA ARG A 200 -2.68 -7.25 -1.92
C ARG A 200 -1.78 -6.81 -3.08
N LEU A 201 -1.44 -5.53 -3.17
CA LEU A 201 -0.52 -5.02 -4.18
C LEU A 201 0.89 -5.62 -4.03
N CYS A 202 1.39 -5.78 -2.79
CA CYS A 202 2.65 -6.47 -2.54
C CYS A 202 2.62 -7.93 -3.04
N LEU A 203 1.54 -8.67 -2.76
CA LEU A 203 1.38 -10.05 -3.24
C LEU A 203 1.30 -10.12 -4.77
N LEU A 204 0.58 -9.20 -5.40
CA LEU A 204 0.48 -9.12 -6.85
C LEU A 204 1.83 -8.80 -7.49
N ALA A 205 2.58 -7.84 -6.94
CA ALA A 205 3.87 -7.44 -7.47
C ALA A 205 4.94 -8.54 -7.38
N HIS A 206 4.97 -9.28 -6.27
CA HIS A 206 6.01 -10.28 -6.02
C HIS A 206 5.59 -11.72 -6.33
N GLY A 207 4.29 -12.00 -6.33
CA GLY A 207 3.76 -13.36 -6.46
C GLY A 207 3.17 -13.68 -7.84
N THR A 208 3.11 -12.71 -8.76
CA THR A 208 2.50 -12.87 -10.09
C THR A 208 3.36 -12.25 -11.19
N THR A 209 2.90 -12.36 -12.43
CA THR A 209 3.51 -11.69 -13.60
C THR A 209 2.99 -10.26 -13.81
N LEU A 210 2.27 -9.68 -12.86
CA LEU A 210 1.61 -8.39 -13.04
C LEU A 210 2.56 -7.28 -13.51
N LEU A 211 3.73 -7.13 -12.88
CA LEU A 211 4.63 -6.03 -13.24
C LEU A 211 5.20 -6.14 -14.67
N PRO A 212 5.70 -7.30 -15.13
CA PRO A 212 6.04 -7.49 -16.56
C PRO A 212 4.86 -7.22 -17.49
N ASP A 213 3.66 -7.69 -17.13
CA ASP A 213 2.45 -7.53 -17.96
C ASP A 213 2.06 -6.05 -18.08
N LEU A 214 2.06 -5.29 -16.98
CA LEU A 214 1.81 -3.84 -16.99
C LEU A 214 2.84 -3.07 -17.84
N ARG A 215 4.10 -3.51 -17.86
CA ARG A 215 5.14 -2.90 -18.72
C ARG A 215 4.87 -3.14 -20.21
N ALA A 216 4.32 -4.30 -20.55
CA ALA A 216 4.00 -4.69 -21.92
C ALA A 216 2.67 -4.10 -22.41
N ALA A 217 1.80 -3.65 -21.52
CA ALA A 217 0.47 -3.13 -21.86
C ALA A 217 0.56 -1.90 -22.76
N PRO A 218 -0.17 -1.86 -23.90
CA PRO A 218 -0.15 -0.74 -24.82
C PRO A 218 -0.93 0.48 -24.31
N ASP A 219 -1.95 0.28 -23.51
CA ASP A 219 -2.91 1.29 -23.08
C ASP A 219 -3.49 1.03 -21.68
N ALA A 220 -4.31 1.96 -21.21
CA ALA A 220 -4.93 1.93 -19.89
C ALA A 220 -5.94 0.77 -19.72
N GLU A 221 -6.71 0.46 -20.77
CA GLU A 221 -7.67 -0.65 -20.76
C GLU A 221 -6.95 -1.97 -20.51
N THR A 222 -5.89 -2.23 -21.27
CA THR A 222 -5.08 -3.43 -21.13
C THR A 222 -4.42 -3.50 -19.74
N MET A 223 -3.92 -2.38 -19.21
CA MET A 223 -3.37 -2.36 -17.84
C MET A 223 -4.41 -2.75 -16.78
N LEU A 224 -5.64 -2.26 -16.91
CA LEU A 224 -6.74 -2.61 -15.99
C LEU A 224 -7.13 -4.09 -16.11
N GLU A 225 -7.21 -4.63 -17.32
CA GLU A 225 -7.51 -6.05 -17.55
C GLU A 225 -6.43 -6.96 -16.98
N MET A 226 -5.17 -6.61 -17.13
CA MET A 226 -4.04 -7.36 -16.56
C MET A 226 -4.09 -7.37 -15.03
N LEU A 227 -4.41 -6.24 -14.39
CA LEU A 227 -4.60 -6.19 -12.93
C LEU A 227 -5.75 -7.10 -12.48
N LYS A 228 -6.90 -7.04 -13.16
CA LYS A 228 -8.06 -7.91 -12.85
C LYS A 228 -7.75 -9.39 -13.02
N ALA A 229 -7.04 -9.75 -14.07
CA ALA A 229 -6.64 -11.14 -14.33
C ALA A 229 -5.65 -11.65 -13.28
N ALA A 230 -4.62 -10.88 -12.97
CA ALA A 230 -3.63 -11.22 -11.95
C ALA A 230 -4.28 -11.39 -10.56
N GLU A 231 -5.16 -10.47 -10.17
CA GLU A 231 -5.87 -10.54 -8.90
C GLU A 231 -6.80 -11.76 -8.82
N THR A 232 -7.52 -12.05 -9.90
CA THR A 232 -8.38 -13.24 -9.97
C THR A 232 -7.58 -14.54 -9.82
N GLY A 233 -6.42 -14.62 -10.49
CA GLY A 233 -5.49 -15.74 -10.39
C GLY A 233 -4.94 -15.90 -8.98
N LEU A 234 -4.51 -14.81 -8.35
CA LEU A 234 -4.01 -14.79 -6.97
C LEU A 234 -5.08 -15.30 -6.00
N LEU A 235 -6.30 -14.77 -6.07
CA LEU A 235 -7.41 -15.17 -5.21
C LEU A 235 -7.78 -16.65 -5.38
N GLY A 236 -7.74 -17.16 -6.62
CA GLY A 236 -7.94 -18.56 -6.91
C GLY A 236 -6.88 -19.48 -6.28
N SER A 237 -5.63 -19.00 -6.15
CA SER A 237 -4.53 -19.73 -5.52
C SER A 237 -4.59 -19.72 -3.99
N LEU A 238 -5.07 -18.63 -3.38
CA LEU A 238 -5.21 -18.48 -1.93
C LEU A 238 -6.37 -19.30 -1.33
N ARG A 239 -7.34 -19.73 -2.15
CA ARG A 239 -8.48 -20.54 -1.73
C ARG A 239 -8.23 -22.06 -1.77
N ARG A 240 -7.07 -22.49 -2.26
CA ARG A 240 -6.65 -23.90 -2.36
C ARG A 240 -5.74 -24.29 -1.21
#